data_58fc0fba4292efc3d04ae315ce6fd2df
#
_entry.id   58fc0fba4292efc3d04ae315ce6fd2df
#
_cell.length_a   1.000
_cell.length_b   1.000
_cell.length_c   1.000
_cell.angle_alpha   90.00
_cell.angle_beta   90.00
_cell.angle_gamma   90.00
#
_symmetry.space_group_name_H-M   'P 1'
#
loop_
_entity.id
_entity.type
_entity.pdbx_description
1 polymer ?
#
loop_
_entity_poly.entity_id
_entity_poly.type
_entity_poly.pdbx_seq_one_letter_code
_entity_poly.pdbx_strand_id
1 'polypeptide(L)'
;MTRYSPARHYFWFGISAVVLAAGTGWFGYTLPRMELALVPAGLFVLTAAALFALAFRPAIEIHEGYVAVGRRIIPWMDIRRLDRTGWISPLIVRITLFDDSRLMLLYPGDLDSCNSLLRHLRRLSRDALIDGIPYRQYWGEVLASGGERKQPPPRYRILRPEDEAEVERLYQRLKTVGNLDQKNNSTDEK
;
A
#
# COMPACT_ATOMS: atom_id res chain seq x y z
N MET A 1 16.91 0.81 11.31
CA MET A 1 17.14 -0.09 10.16
C MET A 1 16.05 -1.14 10.13
N THR A 2 15.26 -1.21 9.06
CA THR A 2 14.18 -2.20 8.91
C THR A 2 14.44 -3.02 7.64
N ARG A 3 14.46 -4.35 7.78
CA ARG A 3 14.71 -5.27 6.66
C ARG A 3 13.45 -6.02 6.29
N TYR A 4 13.09 -5.99 5.01
CA TYR A 4 11.96 -6.69 4.43
C TYR A 4 12.46 -7.84 3.55
N SER A 5 12.31 -9.07 4.03
CA SER A 5 12.67 -10.28 3.27
C SER A 5 11.46 -10.83 2.52
N PRO A 6 11.66 -11.48 1.36
CA PRO A 6 10.61 -12.21 0.66
C PRO A 6 9.92 -13.22 1.56
N ALA A 7 8.62 -13.42 1.38
CA ALA A 7 7.87 -14.37 2.17
C ALA A 7 8.24 -15.81 1.80
N ARG A 8 8.55 -16.62 2.80
CA ARG A 8 9.04 -18.01 2.64
C ARG A 8 8.01 -18.94 1.99
N HIS A 9 6.73 -18.60 2.03
CA HIS A 9 5.67 -19.43 1.43
C HIS A 9 5.79 -19.53 -0.09
N TYR A 10 6.33 -18.53 -0.80
CA TYR A 10 6.59 -18.63 -2.24
C TYR A 10 7.58 -19.73 -2.58
N PHE A 11 8.59 -19.95 -1.74
CA PHE A 11 9.54 -21.03 -1.89
C PHE A 11 8.88 -22.41 -1.74
N TRP A 12 8.04 -22.58 -0.70
CA TRP A 12 7.32 -23.84 -0.47
C TRP A 12 6.31 -24.15 -1.56
N PHE A 13 5.59 -23.14 -2.04
CA PHE A 13 4.68 -23.30 -3.19
C PHE A 13 5.45 -23.63 -4.48
N GLY A 14 6.63 -23.07 -4.67
CA GLY A 14 7.51 -23.45 -5.77
C GLY A 14 7.89 -24.93 -5.74
N ILE A 15 8.29 -25.45 -4.57
CA ILE A 15 8.60 -26.88 -4.37
C ILE A 15 7.36 -27.73 -4.67
N SER A 16 6.19 -27.36 -4.14
CA SER A 16 4.95 -28.10 -4.40
C SER A 16 4.63 -28.16 -5.89
N ALA A 17 4.82 -27.08 -6.61
CA ALA A 17 4.60 -27.04 -8.05
C ALA A 17 5.57 -27.95 -8.81
N VAL A 18 6.85 -28.04 -8.39
CA VAL A 18 7.83 -29.00 -8.96
C VAL A 18 7.38 -30.45 -8.73
N VAL A 19 6.95 -30.78 -7.51
CA VAL A 19 6.46 -32.13 -7.18
C VAL A 19 5.25 -32.49 -8.02
N LEU A 20 4.30 -31.55 -8.21
CA LEU A 20 3.13 -31.75 -9.07
C LEU A 20 3.53 -31.91 -10.54
N ALA A 21 4.51 -31.14 -11.02
CA ALA A 21 5.04 -31.27 -12.38
C ALA A 21 5.66 -32.65 -12.59
N ALA A 22 6.49 -33.11 -11.65
CA ALA A 22 7.11 -34.44 -11.70
C ALA A 22 6.06 -35.57 -11.65
N GLY A 23 5.06 -35.45 -10.75
CA GLY A 23 3.97 -36.43 -10.63
C GLY A 23 3.12 -36.52 -11.88
N THR A 24 2.71 -35.35 -12.45
CA THR A 24 1.93 -35.32 -13.69
C THR A 24 2.72 -35.83 -14.88
N GLY A 25 4.01 -35.49 -14.98
CA GLY A 25 4.91 -36.00 -16.02
C GLY A 25 5.11 -37.52 -15.92
N TRP A 26 5.35 -38.04 -14.72
CA TRP A 26 5.47 -39.48 -14.47
C TRP A 26 4.20 -40.23 -14.81
N PHE A 27 3.05 -39.73 -14.34
CA PHE A 27 1.75 -40.34 -14.62
C PHE A 27 1.43 -40.33 -16.13
N GLY A 28 1.78 -39.23 -16.80
CA GLY A 28 1.61 -39.10 -18.26
C GLY A 28 2.45 -40.11 -19.04
N TYR A 29 3.64 -40.43 -18.57
CA TYR A 29 4.49 -41.44 -19.19
C TYR A 29 3.87 -42.86 -19.17
N THR A 30 3.05 -43.17 -18.17
CA THR A 30 2.37 -44.46 -18.03
C THR A 30 1.04 -44.56 -18.80
N LEU A 31 0.52 -43.45 -19.32
CA LEU A 31 -0.73 -43.41 -20.08
C LEU A 31 -0.51 -43.48 -21.58
N PRO A 32 -1.46 -44.11 -22.34
CA PRO A 32 -1.37 -44.22 -23.78
C PRO A 32 -1.48 -42.89 -24.55
N ARG A 33 -1.91 -41.80 -23.85
CA ARG A 33 -2.01 -40.45 -24.42
C ARG A 33 -1.11 -39.49 -23.64
N MET A 34 0.18 -39.63 -23.83
CA MET A 34 1.21 -38.81 -23.19
C MET A 34 1.05 -37.29 -23.42
N GLU A 35 0.51 -36.90 -24.57
CA GLU A 35 0.33 -35.50 -24.97
C GLU A 35 -0.56 -34.70 -24.00
N LEU A 36 -1.61 -35.32 -23.46
CA LEU A 36 -2.54 -34.66 -22.50
C LEU A 36 -1.90 -34.35 -21.15
N ALA A 37 -0.89 -35.12 -20.73
CA ALA A 37 -0.22 -34.90 -19.45
C ALA A 37 0.94 -33.90 -19.55
N LEU A 38 1.51 -33.69 -20.74
CA LEU A 38 2.61 -32.74 -20.94
C LEU A 38 2.15 -31.28 -20.73
N VAL A 39 0.90 -30.96 -21.11
CA VAL A 39 0.37 -29.59 -20.93
C VAL A 39 0.31 -29.18 -19.47
N PRO A 40 -0.35 -29.92 -18.54
CA PRO A 40 -0.37 -29.56 -17.14
C PRO A 40 1.02 -29.64 -16.50
N ALA A 41 1.86 -30.59 -16.86
CA ALA A 41 3.24 -30.65 -16.36
C ALA A 41 4.03 -29.41 -16.76
N GLY A 42 3.93 -28.93 -17.99
CA GLY A 42 4.56 -27.71 -18.46
C GLY A 42 4.06 -26.46 -17.72
N LEU A 43 2.75 -26.37 -17.45
CA LEU A 43 2.17 -25.28 -16.67
C LEU A 43 2.69 -25.28 -15.23
N PHE A 44 2.83 -26.42 -14.58
CA PHE A 44 3.42 -26.52 -13.24
C PHE A 44 4.89 -26.11 -13.22
N VAL A 45 5.67 -26.46 -14.25
CA VAL A 45 7.07 -26.02 -14.38
C VAL A 45 7.16 -24.50 -14.51
N LEU A 46 6.32 -23.89 -15.37
CA LEU A 46 6.27 -22.43 -15.53
C LEU A 46 5.84 -21.73 -14.22
N THR A 47 4.86 -22.29 -13.52
CA THR A 47 4.41 -21.78 -12.23
C THR A 47 5.52 -21.88 -11.19
N ALA A 48 6.24 -23.01 -11.12
CA ALA A 48 7.37 -23.18 -10.22
C ALA A 48 8.48 -22.16 -10.51
N ALA A 49 8.83 -21.95 -11.78
CA ALA A 49 9.82 -20.97 -12.19
C ALA A 49 9.43 -19.55 -11.77
N ALA A 50 8.16 -19.15 -11.96
CA ALA A 50 7.64 -17.86 -11.53
C ALA A 50 7.70 -17.69 -10.00
N LEU A 51 7.30 -18.72 -9.23
CA LEU A 51 7.33 -18.70 -7.76
C LEU A 51 8.76 -18.62 -7.23
N PHE A 52 9.71 -19.33 -7.81
CA PHE A 52 11.11 -19.24 -7.45
C PHE A 52 11.71 -17.87 -7.81
N ALA A 53 11.34 -17.32 -8.97
CA ALA A 53 11.75 -15.96 -9.34
C ALA A 53 11.28 -14.91 -8.33
N LEU A 54 10.11 -15.07 -7.71
CA LEU A 54 9.62 -14.25 -6.61
C LEU A 54 10.36 -14.55 -5.30
N ALA A 55 10.55 -15.84 -4.95
CA ALA A 55 11.20 -16.26 -3.71
C ALA A 55 12.65 -15.81 -3.59
N PHE A 56 13.39 -15.77 -4.71
CA PHE A 56 14.80 -15.37 -4.76
C PHE A 56 15.01 -13.86 -4.97
N ARG A 57 13.94 -13.05 -4.87
CA ARG A 57 14.10 -11.59 -4.92
C ARG A 57 14.93 -11.08 -3.74
N PRO A 58 15.80 -10.08 -3.98
CA PRO A 58 16.63 -9.50 -2.92
C PRO A 58 15.76 -8.84 -1.84
N ALA A 59 16.23 -8.91 -0.60
CA ALA A 59 15.62 -8.19 0.50
C ALA A 59 15.73 -6.68 0.29
N ILE A 60 14.74 -5.95 0.81
CA ILE A 60 14.71 -4.49 0.80
C ILE A 60 15.07 -4.01 2.20
N GLU A 61 16.06 -3.15 2.30
CA GLU A 61 16.51 -2.57 3.56
C GLU A 61 16.22 -1.08 3.57
N ILE A 62 15.54 -0.63 4.61
CA ILE A 62 15.18 0.76 4.82
C ILE A 62 16.10 1.35 5.87
N HIS A 63 16.85 2.36 5.46
CA HIS A 63 17.68 3.19 6.32
C HIS A 63 17.13 4.60 6.37
N GLU A 64 17.59 5.41 7.31
CA GLU A 64 17.13 6.80 7.48
C GLU A 64 17.45 7.68 6.27
N GLY A 65 18.62 7.48 5.64
CA GLY A 65 19.09 8.27 4.51
C GLY A 65 18.84 7.65 3.12
N TYR A 66 18.58 6.35 3.03
CA TYR A 66 18.48 5.64 1.76
C TYR A 66 17.65 4.36 1.87
N VAL A 67 17.20 3.86 0.74
CA VAL A 67 16.65 2.52 0.58
C VAL A 67 17.63 1.66 -0.22
N ALA A 68 17.92 0.46 0.29
CA ALA A 68 18.75 -0.51 -0.42
C ALA A 68 17.87 -1.64 -0.96
N VAL A 69 18.02 -1.95 -2.25
CA VAL A 69 17.34 -3.04 -2.94
C VAL A 69 18.40 -3.97 -3.53
N GLY A 70 18.72 -5.02 -2.78
CA GLY A 70 19.84 -5.89 -3.10
C GLY A 70 21.18 -5.12 -3.07
N ARG A 71 21.76 -4.90 -4.24
CA ARG A 71 23.03 -4.16 -4.37
C ARG A 71 22.86 -2.68 -4.72
N ARG A 72 21.64 -2.24 -5.00
CA ARG A 72 21.37 -0.83 -5.35
C ARG A 72 21.00 -0.05 -4.11
N ILE A 73 21.69 1.06 -3.91
CA ILE A 73 21.44 2.04 -2.85
C ILE A 73 20.83 3.26 -3.51
N ILE A 74 19.67 3.70 -3.01
CA ILE A 74 18.91 4.83 -3.55
C ILE A 74 18.68 5.81 -2.40
N PRO A 75 19.31 6.98 -2.39
CA PRO A 75 19.04 8.04 -1.42
C PRO A 75 17.58 8.50 -1.54
N TRP A 76 16.96 8.85 -0.41
CA TRP A 76 15.59 9.36 -0.42
C TRP A 76 15.44 10.67 -1.19
N MET A 77 16.48 11.49 -1.19
CA MET A 77 16.51 12.76 -1.90
C MET A 77 16.49 12.59 -3.42
N ASP A 78 16.94 11.45 -3.95
CA ASP A 78 16.96 11.18 -5.39
C ASP A 78 15.61 10.69 -5.91
N ILE A 79 14.66 10.40 -5.03
CA ILE A 79 13.34 9.93 -5.42
C ILE A 79 12.44 11.12 -5.76
N ARG A 80 12.15 11.28 -7.05
CA ARG A 80 11.25 12.32 -7.56
C ARG A 80 9.77 11.91 -7.47
N ARG A 81 9.48 10.63 -7.71
CA ARG A 81 8.09 10.14 -7.75
C ARG A 81 7.98 8.69 -7.31
N LEU A 82 6.95 8.39 -6.55
CA LEU A 82 6.63 7.07 -6.04
C LEU A 82 5.18 6.75 -6.36
N ASP A 83 4.97 5.86 -7.35
CA ASP A 83 3.64 5.46 -7.79
C ASP A 83 3.36 4.01 -7.40
N ARG A 84 2.24 3.79 -6.75
CA ARG A 84 1.74 2.45 -6.49
C ARG A 84 1.04 1.92 -7.74
N THR A 85 1.37 0.70 -8.15
CA THR A 85 0.54 -0.06 -9.08
C THR A 85 -0.63 -0.68 -8.30
N GLY A 86 -1.70 -1.12 -8.97
CA GLY A 86 -2.87 -1.70 -8.30
C GLY A 86 -2.60 -2.97 -7.47
N TRP A 87 -1.40 -3.56 -7.58
CA TRP A 87 -1.02 -4.80 -6.91
C TRP A 87 -0.47 -4.52 -5.51
N ILE A 88 -1.05 -5.21 -4.51
CA ILE A 88 -0.66 -5.06 -3.09
C ILE A 88 0.17 -6.26 -2.63
N SER A 89 -0.15 -7.47 -3.08
CA SER A 89 0.63 -8.67 -2.78
C SER A 89 0.70 -9.56 -4.05
N PRO A 90 1.86 -9.66 -4.67
CA PRO A 90 3.12 -8.98 -4.40
C PRO A 90 3.03 -7.46 -4.58
N LEU A 91 3.72 -6.69 -3.74
CA LEU A 91 3.74 -5.23 -3.84
C LEU A 91 4.61 -4.81 -5.02
N ILE A 92 4.02 -4.02 -5.92
CA ILE A 92 4.73 -3.45 -7.06
C ILE A 92 4.65 -1.93 -6.95
N VAL A 93 5.81 -1.29 -6.80
CA VAL A 93 5.96 0.16 -6.71
C VAL A 93 6.89 0.64 -7.82
N ARG A 94 6.47 1.68 -8.53
CA ARG A 94 7.31 2.36 -9.52
C ARG A 94 7.95 3.57 -8.86
N ILE A 95 9.27 3.58 -8.85
CA ILE A 95 10.08 4.69 -8.34
C ILE A 95 10.69 5.38 -9.54
N THR A 96 10.47 6.69 -9.67
CA THR A 96 11.13 7.54 -10.65
C THR A 96 12.12 8.42 -9.92
N LEU A 97 13.38 8.40 -10.34
CA LEU A 97 14.46 9.18 -9.78
C LEU A 97 14.57 10.56 -10.46
N PHE A 98 15.39 11.45 -9.92
CA PHE A 98 15.63 12.79 -10.53
C PHE A 98 16.36 12.73 -11.88
N ASP A 99 17.11 11.68 -12.15
CA ASP A 99 17.73 11.39 -13.45
C ASP A 99 16.75 10.81 -14.49
N ASP A 100 15.44 10.87 -14.21
CA ASP A 100 14.34 10.27 -14.97
C ASP A 100 14.44 8.74 -15.15
N SER A 101 15.39 8.08 -14.47
CA SER A 101 15.46 6.63 -14.46
C SER A 101 14.26 6.06 -13.69
N ARG A 102 13.72 4.95 -14.22
CA ARG A 102 12.56 4.27 -13.65
C ARG A 102 12.97 2.93 -13.07
N LEU A 103 12.70 2.73 -11.81
CA LEU A 103 12.94 1.48 -11.11
C LEU A 103 11.60 0.87 -10.70
N MET A 104 11.41 -0.41 -11.03
CA MET A 104 10.27 -1.18 -10.56
C MET A 104 10.70 -1.99 -9.33
N LEU A 105 10.18 -1.62 -8.18
CA LEU A 105 10.35 -2.33 -6.93
C LEU A 105 9.29 -3.42 -6.85
N LEU A 106 9.70 -4.68 -6.85
CA LEU A 106 8.81 -5.84 -6.67
C LEU A 106 9.16 -6.52 -5.35
N TYR A 107 8.21 -6.51 -4.42
CA TYR A 107 8.35 -7.13 -3.11
C TYR A 107 7.29 -8.22 -2.90
N PRO A 108 7.67 -9.50 -2.92
CA PRO A 108 6.78 -10.63 -2.63
C PRO A 108 6.70 -10.88 -1.13
N GLY A 109 5.97 -10.04 -0.42
CA GLY A 109 5.72 -10.16 1.01
C GLY A 109 4.26 -10.49 1.33
N ASP A 110 3.99 -10.72 2.61
CA ASP A 110 2.64 -10.80 3.13
C ASP A 110 1.95 -9.44 3.05
N LEU A 111 0.63 -9.41 3.08
CA LEU A 111 -0.17 -8.20 2.95
C LEU A 111 0.24 -7.12 3.98
N ASP A 112 0.46 -7.52 5.23
CA ASP A 112 0.86 -6.62 6.32
C ASP A 112 2.27 -6.07 6.11
N SER A 113 3.21 -6.92 5.70
CA SER A 113 4.57 -6.52 5.36
C SER A 113 4.60 -5.58 4.15
N CYS A 114 3.79 -5.84 3.13
CA CYS A 114 3.65 -5.00 1.95
C CYS A 114 3.09 -3.61 2.30
N ASN A 115 2.04 -3.55 3.12
CA ASN A 115 1.46 -2.30 3.60
C ASN A 115 2.44 -1.52 4.49
N SER A 116 3.16 -2.22 5.36
CA SER A 116 4.19 -1.63 6.21
C SER A 116 5.33 -1.03 5.38
N LEU A 117 5.85 -1.79 4.41
CA LEU A 117 6.87 -1.33 3.47
C LEU A 117 6.41 -0.09 2.69
N LEU A 118 5.20 -0.13 2.13
CA LEU A 118 4.64 0.99 1.38
C LEU A 118 4.49 2.25 2.25
N ARG A 119 4.06 2.08 3.51
CA ARG A 119 3.95 3.17 4.47
C ARG A 119 5.31 3.79 4.79
N HIS A 120 6.36 2.97 4.99
CA HIS A 120 7.71 3.45 5.22
C HIS A 120 8.28 4.19 4.00
N LEU A 121 8.11 3.63 2.79
CA LEU A 121 8.53 4.27 1.55
C LEU A 121 7.89 5.66 1.40
N ARG A 122 6.57 5.77 1.62
CA ARG A 122 5.85 7.04 1.54
C ARG A 122 6.26 8.03 2.61
N ARG A 123 6.55 7.56 3.83
CA ARG A 123 6.91 8.43 4.95
C ARG A 123 8.31 9.01 4.83
N LEU A 124 9.25 8.25 4.26
CA LEU A 124 10.64 8.66 4.13
C LEU A 124 10.91 9.48 2.85
N SER A 125 10.10 9.32 1.82
CA SER A 125 10.22 10.08 0.56
C SER A 125 9.55 11.46 0.68
N ARG A 126 10.11 12.35 1.50
CA ARG A 126 9.52 13.67 1.83
C ARG A 126 9.46 14.63 0.65
N ASP A 127 10.40 14.52 -0.28
CA ASP A 127 10.52 15.40 -1.44
C ASP A 127 9.85 14.82 -2.69
N ALA A 128 9.33 13.59 -2.61
CA ALA A 128 8.73 12.89 -3.72
C ALA A 128 7.24 13.20 -3.90
N LEU A 129 6.76 13.06 -5.13
CA LEU A 129 5.35 12.99 -5.45
C LEU A 129 4.84 11.56 -5.14
N ILE A 130 3.89 11.43 -4.22
CA ILE A 130 3.26 10.17 -3.85
C ILE A 130 1.98 9.99 -4.64
N ASP A 131 1.93 9.01 -5.54
CA ASP A 131 0.78 8.76 -6.42
C ASP A 131 0.34 10.04 -7.18
N GLY A 132 1.30 10.91 -7.54
CA GLY A 132 1.09 12.18 -8.22
C GLY A 132 0.71 13.36 -7.30
N ILE A 133 0.62 13.17 -6.00
CA ILE A 133 0.27 14.18 -5.00
C ILE A 133 1.53 14.57 -4.21
N PRO A 134 1.81 15.87 -3.99
CA PRO A 134 2.93 16.31 -3.17
C PRO A 134 2.85 15.74 -1.74
N TYR A 135 3.98 15.37 -1.15
CA TYR A 135 4.08 14.78 0.19
C TYR A 135 3.25 15.53 1.25
N ARG A 136 3.39 16.86 1.32
CA ARG A 136 2.67 17.70 2.28
C ARG A 136 1.16 17.61 2.15
N GLN A 137 0.66 17.56 0.91
CA GLN A 137 -0.76 17.43 0.63
C GLN A 137 -1.26 16.01 0.93
N TYR A 138 -0.44 14.99 0.65
CA TYR A 138 -0.76 13.59 0.91
C TYR A 138 -0.96 13.32 2.41
N TRP A 139 -0.14 13.92 3.28
CA TRP A 139 -0.20 13.75 4.72
C TRP A 139 -1.03 14.81 5.45
N GLY A 140 -1.67 15.73 4.73
CA GLY A 140 -2.53 16.76 5.31
C GLY A 140 -1.77 17.90 6.02
N GLU A 141 -0.45 17.98 5.88
CA GLU A 141 0.36 19.04 6.51
C GLU A 141 0.04 20.45 5.96
N VAL A 142 -0.53 20.53 4.77
CA VAL A 142 -0.94 21.80 4.14
C VAL A 142 -2.16 22.43 4.83
N LEU A 143 -2.94 21.63 5.55
CA LEU A 143 -4.13 22.14 6.27
C LEU A 143 -3.75 22.83 7.60
N ALA A 144 -2.56 22.56 8.14
CA ALA A 144 -2.10 23.12 9.41
C ALA A 144 -1.36 24.44 9.29
N SER A 145 -0.83 24.81 8.11
CA SER A 145 0.03 25.99 7.91
C SER A 145 -0.56 27.11 7.06
N GLY A 146 -1.81 27.01 6.66
CA GLY A 146 -2.47 28.03 5.84
C GLY A 146 -3.85 28.35 6.39
N GLY A 147 -3.98 29.61 6.90
CA GLY A 147 -5.25 30.15 7.38
C GLY A 147 -6.42 29.82 6.46
N GLU A 148 -7.54 29.60 7.10
CA GLU A 148 -8.91 29.55 6.56
C GLU A 148 -9.04 29.59 5.02
N ARG A 149 -8.59 28.52 4.35
CA ARG A 149 -9.14 28.27 3.01
C ARG A 149 -10.55 27.75 3.26
N LYS A 150 -11.55 28.67 3.16
CA LYS A 150 -12.95 28.31 2.94
C LYS A 150 -12.95 27.15 1.95
N GLN A 151 -13.26 25.95 2.43
CA GLN A 151 -13.47 24.81 1.54
C GLN A 151 -14.44 25.28 0.48
N PRO A 152 -14.16 25.06 -0.82
CA PRO A 152 -15.17 25.34 -1.83
C PRO A 152 -16.43 24.58 -1.41
N PRO A 153 -17.61 25.21 -1.46
CA PRO A 153 -18.83 24.55 -1.03
C PRO A 153 -18.92 23.20 -1.74
N PRO A 154 -19.30 22.12 -1.03
CA PRO A 154 -19.39 20.79 -1.62
C PRO A 154 -20.21 20.90 -2.91
N ARG A 155 -19.69 20.33 -4.00
CA ARG A 155 -20.33 20.38 -5.33
C ARG A 155 -21.76 19.84 -5.34
N TYR A 156 -22.15 19.13 -4.29
CA TYR A 156 -23.50 18.63 -4.07
C TYR A 156 -24.01 19.22 -2.76
N ARG A 157 -25.00 20.11 -2.83
CA ARG A 157 -25.78 20.50 -1.65
C ARG A 157 -26.57 19.28 -1.20
N ILE A 158 -26.11 18.65 -0.11
CA ILE A 158 -26.79 17.51 0.50
C ILE A 158 -28.09 17.96 1.19
N LEU A 159 -28.13 19.22 1.65
CA LEU A 159 -29.28 19.83 2.30
C LEU A 159 -29.88 20.87 1.39
N ARG A 160 -31.22 20.97 1.35
CA ARG A 160 -31.91 22.08 0.72
C ARG A 160 -31.69 23.34 1.58
N PRO A 161 -31.72 24.57 1.01
CA PRO A 161 -31.52 25.80 1.78
C PRO A 161 -32.55 25.98 2.89
N GLU A 162 -33.72 25.35 2.79
CA GLU A 162 -34.78 25.31 3.80
C GLU A 162 -34.35 24.43 5.00
N ASP A 163 -33.72 23.30 4.74
CA ASP A 163 -33.25 22.36 5.76
C ASP A 163 -31.98 22.88 6.50
N GLU A 164 -31.14 23.71 5.86
CA GLU A 164 -29.99 24.37 6.50
C GLU A 164 -30.42 25.26 7.67
N ALA A 165 -31.51 26.01 7.49
CA ALA A 165 -32.03 26.90 8.54
C ALA A 165 -32.59 26.10 9.74
N GLU A 166 -33.16 24.94 9.48
CA GLU A 166 -33.70 24.05 10.53
C GLU A 166 -32.60 23.38 11.31
N VAL A 167 -31.58 22.86 10.60
CA VAL A 167 -30.38 22.25 11.22
C VAL A 167 -29.63 23.26 12.09
N GLU A 168 -29.46 24.50 11.63
CA GLU A 168 -28.84 25.56 12.43
C GLU A 168 -29.63 25.87 13.70
N ARG A 169 -30.95 25.94 13.62
CA ARG A 169 -31.82 26.14 14.80
C ARG A 169 -31.71 24.98 15.80
N LEU A 170 -31.66 23.74 15.31
CA LEU A 170 -31.47 22.55 16.15
C LEU A 170 -30.08 22.56 16.81
N TYR A 171 -29.05 22.91 16.08
CA TYR A 171 -27.70 23.04 16.60
C TYR A 171 -27.59 24.10 17.71
N GLN A 172 -28.18 25.25 17.52
CA GLN A 172 -28.22 26.31 18.53
C GLN A 172 -29.01 25.89 19.79
N ARG A 173 -30.10 25.16 19.64
CA ARG A 173 -30.83 24.58 20.78
C ARG A 173 -30.00 23.55 21.54
N LEU A 174 -29.34 22.64 20.86
CA LEU A 174 -28.46 21.65 21.48
C LEU A 174 -27.32 22.31 22.25
N LYS A 175 -26.71 23.34 21.68
CA LYS A 175 -25.67 24.13 22.35
C LYS A 175 -26.15 24.83 23.60
N THR A 176 -27.39 25.35 23.60
CA THR A 176 -27.99 26.01 24.75
C THR A 176 -28.30 25.00 25.87
N VAL A 177 -28.83 23.82 25.50
CA VAL A 177 -29.16 22.75 26.48
C VAL A 177 -27.86 22.17 27.07
N GLY A 178 -26.82 21.95 26.26
CA GLY A 178 -25.53 21.44 26.75
C GLY A 178 -24.80 22.41 27.72
N ASN A 179 -25.01 23.73 27.56
CA ASN A 179 -24.45 24.70 28.52
C ASN A 179 -25.24 24.78 29.84
N LEU A 180 -26.52 24.40 29.83
CA LEU A 180 -27.34 24.36 31.07
C LEU A 180 -26.90 23.18 31.98
N ASP A 181 -26.56 22.05 31.40
CA ASP A 181 -26.09 20.87 32.18
C ASP A 181 -24.72 21.11 32.83
N GLN A 182 -23.86 21.89 32.19
CA GLN A 182 -22.53 22.20 32.74
C GLN A 182 -22.59 23.17 33.94
N LYS A 183 -23.66 23.99 34.05
CA LYS A 183 -23.85 24.96 35.13
C LYS A 183 -24.48 24.33 36.37
N ASN A 184 -25.24 23.24 36.22
CA ASN A 184 -25.88 22.55 37.34
C ASN A 184 -24.90 21.60 38.08
N ASN A 185 -23.88 21.07 37.42
CA ASN A 185 -22.87 20.20 38.05
C ASN A 185 -21.84 20.92 38.90
N SER A 186 -21.76 22.25 38.84
CA SER A 186 -20.80 23.04 39.63
C SER A 186 -21.40 23.59 40.93
N THR A 187 -22.66 23.30 41.28
CA THR A 187 -23.34 23.85 42.45
C THR A 187 -23.53 22.83 43.58
N ASP A 188 -23.28 21.52 43.32
CA ASP A 188 -23.46 20.45 44.31
C ASP A 188 -22.18 19.98 45.00
N GLU A 189 -21.03 20.65 44.80
CA GLU A 189 -19.81 20.47 45.59
C GLU A 189 -19.52 21.72 46.46
N LYS A 190 -20.27 21.84 47.56
CA LYS A 190 -19.86 22.62 48.74
C LYS A 190 -20.40 21.99 50.02
#